data_3a5b21cc11ee5e16f8e36a1711a3caa4
#
_entry.id   3a5b21cc11ee5e16f8e36a1711a3caa4
#
_cell.length_a   1.000
_cell.length_b   1.000
_cell.length_c   1.000
_cell.angle_alpha   90.00
_cell.angle_beta   90.00
_cell.angle_gamma   90.00
#
_symmetry.space_group_name_H-M   'P 1'
#
loop_
_entity.id
_entity.type
_entity.pdbx_description
1 polymer ?
#
loop_
_entity_poly.entity_id
_entity_poly.type
_entity_poly.pdbx_seq_one_letter_code
_entity_poly.pdbx_strand_id
1 'polypeptide(L)'
;MHRFRLVAAACALLMAQAAFAQQKEWIEYKNLDDHFALNTPGQPTVEKTMWVSEYDSKFPETVYRWTDGPNRYSVSVVDYSDSEALYTANHHTDDFSAPAYWQIDILGSIQWAASQLYRLKPGVKVTFDNFHYINLVTGQQLTVINPDMTRSYVAIYLHENRLYILDATVTRNAPAPIAFQQSLEFLDAEGKSVRYRTYYFDKLPEPKLGRRGAGQGTQGPLPDPGAPANGGQGGRGAGAPR
;
A
#
# COMPACT_ATOMS: atom_id res chain seq x y z
N MET A 1 56.66 -28.40 -18.03
CA MET A 1 55.58 -28.46 -17.04
C MET A 1 55.27 -27.12 -16.40
N HIS A 2 56.17 -26.19 -16.14
CA HIS A 2 55.93 -24.88 -15.52
C HIS A 2 55.09 -23.92 -16.36
N ARG A 3 55.25 -23.90 -17.69
CA ARG A 3 54.51 -23.02 -18.59
C ARG A 3 53.00 -23.35 -18.68
N PHE A 4 52.63 -24.62 -18.58
CA PHE A 4 51.20 -25.04 -18.56
C PHE A 4 50.49 -24.64 -17.28
N ARG A 5 51.19 -24.60 -16.15
CA ARG A 5 50.63 -24.19 -14.85
C ARG A 5 50.37 -22.69 -14.79
N LEU A 6 51.23 -21.89 -15.45
CA LEU A 6 51.06 -20.44 -15.53
C LEU A 6 49.87 -20.01 -16.41
N VAL A 7 49.66 -20.70 -17.54
CA VAL A 7 48.52 -20.45 -18.43
C VAL A 7 47.21 -20.84 -17.76
N ALA A 8 47.15 -21.97 -17.06
CA ALA A 8 45.95 -22.39 -16.32
C ALA A 8 45.59 -21.41 -15.17
N ALA A 9 46.61 -20.91 -14.47
CA ALA A 9 46.37 -19.90 -13.40
C ALA A 9 45.88 -18.56 -13.95
N ALA A 10 46.41 -18.11 -15.10
CA ALA A 10 45.95 -16.87 -15.76
C ALA A 10 44.52 -16.98 -16.28
N CYS A 11 44.14 -18.13 -16.85
CA CYS A 11 42.73 -18.39 -17.27
C CYS A 11 41.76 -18.45 -16.10
N ALA A 12 42.18 -19.05 -14.97
CA ALA A 12 41.34 -19.07 -13.76
C ALA A 12 41.14 -17.69 -13.14
N LEU A 13 42.16 -16.83 -13.17
CA LEU A 13 42.04 -15.43 -12.72
C LEU A 13 41.12 -14.59 -13.64
N LEU A 14 41.17 -14.79 -14.95
CA LEU A 14 40.30 -14.12 -15.92
C LEU A 14 38.85 -14.57 -15.78
N MET A 15 38.59 -15.84 -15.49
CA MET A 15 37.25 -16.34 -15.22
C MET A 15 36.68 -15.84 -13.89
N ALA A 16 37.51 -15.66 -12.87
CA ALA A 16 37.09 -15.10 -11.58
C ALA A 16 36.69 -13.62 -11.71
N GLN A 17 37.31 -12.84 -12.58
CA GLN A 17 36.94 -11.46 -12.84
C GLN A 17 35.58 -11.32 -13.58
N ALA A 18 35.23 -12.27 -14.44
CA ALA A 18 33.94 -12.28 -15.13
C ALA A 18 32.76 -12.56 -14.17
N ALA A 19 33.00 -13.22 -13.05
CA ALA A 19 31.96 -13.50 -12.04
C ALA A 19 31.63 -12.28 -11.16
N PHE A 20 32.48 -11.25 -11.14
CA PHE A 20 32.24 -10.01 -10.36
C PHE A 20 31.53 -8.92 -11.14
N ALA A 21 31.18 -9.10 -12.41
CA ALA A 21 30.84 -8.03 -13.31
C ALA A 21 29.39 -8.05 -13.84
N GLN A 22 28.42 -8.47 -13.06
CA GLN A 22 27.02 -8.15 -13.38
C GLN A 22 26.33 -7.57 -12.16
N GLN A 23 26.83 -6.45 -11.68
CA GLN A 23 25.99 -5.58 -10.88
C GLN A 23 24.91 -5.04 -11.82
N LYS A 24 23.68 -5.53 -11.62
CA LYS A 24 22.52 -5.14 -12.42
C LYS A 24 22.35 -3.62 -12.29
N GLU A 25 22.37 -2.91 -13.40
CA GLU A 25 22.14 -1.47 -13.41
C GLU A 25 20.70 -1.20 -12.95
N TRP A 26 20.54 -0.37 -11.92
CA TRP A 26 19.24 0.06 -11.44
C TRP A 26 18.71 1.14 -12.36
N ILE A 27 17.45 1.00 -12.75
CA ILE A 27 16.74 1.90 -13.65
C ILE A 27 15.52 2.50 -12.94
N GLU A 28 15.09 3.66 -13.38
CA GLU A 28 13.76 4.15 -13.05
C GLU A 28 12.72 3.31 -13.82
N TYR A 29 11.93 2.52 -13.09
CA TYR A 29 10.76 1.84 -13.62
C TYR A 29 9.55 2.72 -13.40
N LYS A 30 8.80 3.02 -14.47
CA LYS A 30 7.58 3.83 -14.44
C LYS A 30 6.40 3.02 -14.92
N ASN A 31 5.31 3.03 -14.15
CA ASN A 31 4.05 2.38 -14.48
C ASN A 31 2.92 3.41 -14.46
N LEU A 32 2.29 3.63 -15.62
CA LEU A 32 1.20 4.60 -15.76
C LEU A 32 -0.15 4.01 -15.38
N ASP A 33 -0.35 2.71 -15.53
CA ASP A 33 -1.61 2.04 -15.20
C ASP A 33 -1.84 2.04 -13.67
N ASP A 34 -0.78 1.74 -12.92
CA ASP A 34 -0.81 1.68 -11.44
C ASP A 34 -0.18 2.93 -10.80
N HIS A 35 0.05 4.00 -11.55
CA HIS A 35 0.39 5.35 -11.11
C HIS A 35 1.62 5.45 -10.18
N PHE A 36 2.72 4.73 -10.48
CA PHE A 36 3.94 4.84 -9.70
C PHE A 36 5.22 4.83 -10.53
N ALA A 37 6.29 5.38 -9.97
CA ALA A 37 7.66 5.19 -10.43
C ALA A 37 8.56 4.78 -9.26
N LEU A 38 9.61 4.01 -9.57
CA LEU A 38 10.49 3.44 -8.57
C LEU A 38 11.83 3.05 -9.19
N ASN A 39 12.93 3.22 -8.45
CA ASN A 39 14.23 2.69 -8.86
C ASN A 39 14.30 1.18 -8.59
N THR A 40 14.60 0.41 -9.64
CA THR A 40 14.52 -1.05 -9.62
C THR A 40 15.69 -1.70 -10.34
N PRO A 41 16.03 -2.96 -10.01
CA PRO A 41 17.10 -3.70 -10.69
C PRO A 41 16.61 -4.24 -12.08
N GLY A 42 16.14 -3.36 -12.95
CA GLY A 42 15.66 -3.67 -14.31
C GLY A 42 14.14 -3.82 -14.40
N GLN A 43 13.66 -4.53 -15.42
CA GLN A 43 12.22 -4.74 -15.66
C GLN A 43 11.64 -5.80 -14.72
N PRO A 44 10.38 -5.65 -14.25
CA PRO A 44 9.72 -6.62 -13.40
C PRO A 44 9.18 -7.83 -14.15
N THR A 45 8.97 -8.92 -13.42
CA THR A 45 7.90 -9.87 -13.76
C THR A 45 6.61 -9.36 -13.14
N VAL A 46 5.51 -9.42 -13.91
CA VAL A 46 4.21 -8.89 -13.49
C VAL A 46 3.21 -10.03 -13.38
N GLU A 47 2.48 -10.06 -12.28
CA GLU A 47 1.43 -11.03 -12.01
C GLU A 47 0.16 -10.28 -11.59
N LYS A 48 -0.99 -10.66 -12.15
CA LYS A 48 -2.30 -10.17 -11.73
C LYS A 48 -2.96 -11.22 -10.86
N THR A 49 -3.44 -10.81 -9.70
CA THR A 49 -4.06 -11.68 -8.70
C THR A 49 -5.22 -10.95 -8.01
N MET A 50 -5.70 -11.50 -6.90
CA MET A 50 -6.75 -10.91 -6.09
C MET A 50 -6.26 -10.76 -4.64
N TRP A 51 -6.40 -9.58 -4.12
CA TRP A 51 -6.21 -9.26 -2.71
C TRP A 51 -7.48 -9.58 -1.94
N VAL A 52 -7.34 -10.21 -0.77
CA VAL A 52 -8.45 -10.43 0.15
C VAL A 52 -8.33 -9.41 1.29
N SER A 53 -9.34 -8.58 1.44
CA SER A 53 -9.37 -7.53 2.46
C SER A 53 -9.78 -8.04 3.84
N GLU A 54 -9.79 -7.15 4.84
CA GLU A 54 -10.21 -7.45 6.22
C GLU A 54 -11.65 -7.99 6.29
N TYR A 55 -12.50 -7.55 5.37
CA TYR A 55 -13.93 -7.93 5.31
C TYR A 55 -14.21 -9.01 4.25
N ASP A 56 -13.22 -9.84 3.90
CA ASP A 56 -13.32 -10.92 2.91
C ASP A 56 -13.73 -10.46 1.49
N SER A 57 -13.59 -9.18 1.20
CA SER A 57 -13.79 -8.67 -0.16
C SER A 57 -12.56 -8.88 -1.02
N LYS A 58 -12.78 -9.15 -2.31
CA LYS A 58 -11.70 -9.43 -3.26
C LYS A 58 -11.51 -8.23 -4.18
N PHE A 59 -10.30 -7.69 -4.19
CA PHE A 59 -9.90 -6.56 -5.01
C PHE A 59 -8.81 -6.95 -6.01
N PRO A 60 -8.79 -6.35 -7.21
CA PRO A 60 -7.70 -6.57 -8.15
C PRO A 60 -6.36 -6.19 -7.54
N GLU A 61 -5.37 -7.06 -7.70
CA GLU A 61 -4.00 -6.83 -7.27
C GLU A 61 -3.05 -7.10 -8.41
N THR A 62 -2.11 -6.16 -8.66
CA THR A 62 -0.99 -6.36 -9.57
C THR A 62 0.29 -6.43 -8.75
N VAL A 63 1.06 -7.50 -8.94
CA VAL A 63 2.32 -7.72 -8.22
C VAL A 63 3.50 -7.65 -9.19
N TYR A 64 4.39 -6.70 -8.94
CA TYR A 64 5.63 -6.48 -9.65
C TYR A 64 6.78 -7.09 -8.85
N ARG A 65 7.61 -7.94 -9.47
CA ARG A 65 8.73 -8.61 -8.78
C ARG A 65 10.03 -8.44 -9.53
N TRP A 66 11.10 -8.23 -8.75
CA TRP A 66 12.48 -8.14 -9.22
C TRP A 66 13.38 -9.00 -8.35
N THR A 67 14.50 -9.39 -8.92
CA THR A 67 15.59 -10.07 -8.20
C THR A 67 16.91 -9.41 -8.55
N ASP A 68 17.79 -9.29 -7.55
CA ASP A 68 19.17 -8.85 -7.71
C ASP A 68 20.08 -9.76 -6.86
N GLY A 69 20.69 -10.75 -7.51
CA GLY A 69 21.35 -11.84 -6.83
C GLY A 69 20.40 -12.58 -5.88
N PRO A 70 20.73 -12.68 -4.57
CA PRO A 70 19.86 -13.33 -3.58
C PRO A 70 18.74 -12.41 -3.06
N ASN A 71 18.76 -11.13 -3.41
CA ASN A 71 17.79 -10.17 -2.93
C ASN A 71 16.52 -10.17 -3.79
N ARG A 72 15.38 -9.96 -3.16
CA ARG A 72 14.06 -9.91 -3.80
C ARG A 72 13.40 -8.58 -3.49
N TYR A 73 12.75 -8.03 -4.50
CA TYR A 73 12.01 -6.78 -4.41
C TYR A 73 10.63 -6.97 -5.00
N SER A 74 9.63 -6.38 -4.40
CA SER A 74 8.28 -6.38 -4.95
C SER A 74 7.52 -5.10 -4.63
N VAL A 75 6.58 -4.80 -5.52
CA VAL A 75 5.51 -3.84 -5.29
C VAL A 75 4.21 -4.56 -5.59
N SER A 76 3.29 -4.61 -4.62
CA SER A 76 1.90 -4.98 -4.85
C SER A 76 1.08 -3.71 -4.90
N VAL A 77 0.21 -3.59 -5.90
CA VAL A 77 -0.76 -2.51 -6.02
C VAL A 77 -2.15 -3.11 -6.00
N VAL A 78 -2.93 -2.79 -4.96
CA VAL A 78 -4.32 -3.21 -4.81
C VAL A 78 -5.22 -2.06 -5.19
N ASP A 79 -6.15 -2.29 -6.12
CA ASP A 79 -7.07 -1.25 -6.60
C ASP A 79 -8.42 -1.30 -5.86
N TYR A 80 -8.70 -0.28 -5.05
CA TYR A 80 -9.96 -0.09 -4.33
C TYR A 80 -10.93 0.87 -5.05
N SER A 81 -10.64 1.31 -6.27
CA SER A 81 -11.44 2.34 -6.96
C SER A 81 -12.92 1.94 -7.14
N ASP A 82 -13.17 0.65 -7.35
CA ASP A 82 -14.52 0.09 -7.50
C ASP A 82 -15.01 -0.63 -6.24
N SER A 83 -14.51 -0.28 -5.07
CA SER A 83 -14.76 -0.97 -3.79
C SER A 83 -16.24 -1.14 -3.47
N GLU A 84 -17.08 -0.13 -3.67
CA GLU A 84 -18.53 -0.22 -3.42
C GLU A 84 -19.19 -1.33 -4.25
N ALA A 85 -18.91 -1.37 -5.56
CA ALA A 85 -19.49 -2.35 -6.47
C ALA A 85 -18.98 -3.76 -6.17
N LEU A 86 -17.67 -3.91 -5.96
CA LEU A 86 -17.03 -5.20 -5.64
C LEU A 86 -17.49 -5.73 -4.29
N TYR A 87 -17.62 -4.85 -3.30
CA TYR A 87 -18.08 -5.19 -1.97
C TYR A 87 -19.52 -5.71 -2.02
N THR A 88 -20.41 -4.99 -2.68
CA THR A 88 -21.81 -5.36 -2.86
C THR A 88 -21.94 -6.68 -3.60
N ALA A 89 -21.18 -6.89 -4.67
CA ALA A 89 -21.20 -8.13 -5.46
C ALA A 89 -20.72 -9.34 -4.64
N ASN A 90 -19.73 -9.16 -3.75
CA ASN A 90 -19.18 -10.25 -2.95
C ASN A 90 -20.10 -10.69 -1.80
N HIS A 91 -20.84 -9.78 -1.18
CA HIS A 91 -21.61 -10.06 0.02
C HIS A 91 -23.09 -10.32 -0.23
N HIS A 92 -23.62 -9.94 -1.40
CA HIS A 92 -25.01 -10.17 -1.83
C HIS A 92 -26.09 -9.73 -0.84
N THR A 93 -25.77 -8.82 0.10
CA THR A 93 -26.69 -8.33 1.12
C THR A 93 -26.75 -6.82 1.09
N ASP A 94 -27.94 -6.26 1.31
CA ASP A 94 -28.16 -4.80 1.38
C ASP A 94 -27.39 -4.17 2.57
N ASP A 95 -27.10 -4.95 3.60
CA ASP A 95 -26.38 -4.47 4.79
C ASP A 95 -24.93 -4.09 4.48
N PHE A 96 -24.28 -4.76 3.53
CA PHE A 96 -22.92 -4.47 3.12
C PHE A 96 -22.79 -3.37 2.05
N SER A 97 -23.90 -2.90 1.50
CA SER A 97 -23.90 -1.74 0.60
C SER A 97 -23.74 -0.41 1.37
N ALA A 98 -23.79 -0.47 2.71
CA ALA A 98 -23.60 0.73 3.53
C ALA A 98 -22.16 1.26 3.37
N PRO A 99 -21.98 2.57 3.13
CA PRO A 99 -20.67 3.19 2.92
C PRO A 99 -19.67 2.91 4.05
N ALA A 100 -20.15 2.68 5.27
CA ALA A 100 -19.32 2.40 6.43
C ALA A 100 -18.42 1.17 6.25
N TYR A 101 -18.86 0.12 5.55
CA TYR A 101 -18.08 -1.11 5.43
C TYR A 101 -16.93 -0.99 4.42
N TRP A 102 -17.23 -0.66 3.18
CA TRP A 102 -16.20 -0.61 2.15
C TRP A 102 -15.26 0.61 2.31
N GLN A 103 -15.73 1.71 2.89
CA GLN A 103 -14.88 2.84 3.21
C GLN A 103 -13.93 2.53 4.38
N ILE A 104 -14.41 1.83 5.41
CA ILE A 104 -13.56 1.38 6.53
C ILE A 104 -12.54 0.37 6.03
N ASP A 105 -12.89 -0.51 5.11
CA ASP A 105 -11.97 -1.47 4.51
C ASP A 105 -10.80 -0.77 3.80
N ILE A 106 -11.08 0.29 3.01
CA ILE A 106 -10.04 1.12 2.41
C ILE A 106 -9.17 1.77 3.49
N LEU A 107 -9.77 2.41 4.50
CA LEU A 107 -9.05 3.09 5.56
C LEU A 107 -8.20 2.14 6.41
N GLY A 108 -8.68 0.91 6.63
CA GLY A 108 -8.00 -0.14 7.38
C GLY A 108 -6.88 -0.84 6.59
N SER A 109 -6.84 -0.68 5.26
CA SER A 109 -6.04 -1.49 4.35
C SER A 109 -4.55 -1.52 4.67
N ILE A 110 -3.94 -0.40 5.06
CA ILE A 110 -2.52 -0.32 5.48
C ILE A 110 -2.27 -1.22 6.68
N GLN A 111 -3.11 -1.14 7.71
CA GLN A 111 -2.93 -1.90 8.94
C GLN A 111 -3.25 -3.38 8.74
N TRP A 112 -4.24 -3.68 7.92
CA TRP A 112 -4.56 -5.04 7.51
C TRP A 112 -3.39 -5.69 6.78
N ALA A 113 -2.83 -5.04 5.75
CA ALA A 113 -1.67 -5.53 5.02
C ALA A 113 -0.45 -5.73 5.93
N ALA A 114 -0.14 -4.76 6.79
CA ALA A 114 0.95 -4.86 7.75
C ALA A 114 0.78 -6.05 8.71
N SER A 115 -0.45 -6.31 9.14
CA SER A 115 -0.77 -7.41 10.06
C SER A 115 -0.72 -8.76 9.37
N GLN A 116 -1.43 -8.94 8.25
CA GLN A 116 -1.53 -10.22 7.57
C GLN A 116 -0.22 -10.68 6.93
N LEU A 117 0.52 -9.76 6.32
CA LEU A 117 1.72 -10.12 5.59
C LEU A 117 2.98 -10.21 6.47
N TYR A 118 2.99 -9.52 7.63
CA TYR A 118 4.21 -9.38 8.41
C TYR A 118 4.03 -9.62 9.91
N ARG A 119 3.11 -8.91 10.61
CA ARG A 119 3.03 -8.97 12.08
C ARG A 119 2.57 -10.31 12.61
N LEU A 120 1.56 -10.91 11.95
CA LEU A 120 0.93 -12.18 12.37
C LEU A 120 1.56 -13.40 11.72
N LYS A 121 2.56 -13.22 10.84
CA LYS A 121 3.19 -14.33 10.12
C LYS A 121 4.05 -15.16 11.07
N PRO A 122 3.81 -16.48 11.16
CA PRO A 122 4.55 -17.35 12.08
C PRO A 122 6.07 -17.30 11.86
N GLY A 123 6.82 -17.18 12.96
CA GLY A 123 8.28 -17.16 12.94
C GLY A 123 8.93 -15.85 12.47
N VAL A 124 8.14 -14.87 12.07
CA VAL A 124 8.63 -13.53 11.74
C VAL A 124 8.84 -12.73 13.03
N LYS A 125 9.96 -12.00 13.11
CA LYS A 125 10.24 -11.06 14.19
C LYS A 125 10.21 -9.63 13.67
N VAL A 126 9.23 -8.85 14.08
CA VAL A 126 9.17 -7.41 13.81
C VAL A 126 10.23 -6.69 14.65
N THR A 127 11.12 -5.94 14.02
CA THR A 127 12.20 -5.18 14.68
C THR A 127 12.01 -3.68 14.58
N PHE A 128 11.22 -3.23 13.62
CA PHE A 128 10.80 -1.84 13.47
C PHE A 128 9.38 -1.83 12.92
N ASP A 129 8.53 -0.95 13.43
CA ASP A 129 7.15 -0.78 12.99
C ASP A 129 6.69 0.62 13.39
N ASN A 130 6.58 1.52 12.43
CA ASN A 130 6.24 2.90 12.72
C ASN A 130 5.49 3.57 11.57
N PHE A 131 4.76 4.61 11.90
CA PHE A 131 4.23 5.56 10.93
C PHE A 131 5.35 6.11 10.05
N HIS A 132 5.06 6.23 8.78
CA HIS A 132 5.96 6.78 7.78
C HIS A 132 5.20 7.62 6.75
N TYR A 133 5.91 8.43 5.99
CA TYR A 133 5.36 9.12 4.83
C TYR A 133 6.41 9.24 3.72
N ILE A 134 5.91 9.25 2.47
CA ILE A 134 6.71 9.58 1.30
C ILE A 134 5.96 10.62 0.46
N ASN A 135 6.64 11.69 0.04
CA ASN A 135 5.99 12.83 -0.64
C ASN A 135 4.74 13.34 0.08
N LEU A 136 4.73 13.27 1.44
CA LEU A 136 3.60 13.61 2.32
C LEU A 136 2.38 12.68 2.20
N VAL A 137 2.46 11.60 1.44
CA VAL A 137 1.47 10.49 1.50
C VAL A 137 1.78 9.63 2.72
N THR A 138 0.81 9.49 3.60
CA THR A 138 0.96 8.78 4.86
C THR A 138 0.94 7.26 4.68
N GLY A 139 1.66 6.55 5.52
CA GLY A 139 1.77 5.09 5.43
C GLY A 139 2.41 4.46 6.67
N GLN A 140 2.84 3.24 6.52
CA GLN A 140 3.49 2.43 7.55
C GLN A 140 4.80 1.86 7.02
N GLN A 141 5.83 1.84 7.86
CA GLN A 141 7.11 1.21 7.53
C GLN A 141 7.44 0.14 8.55
N LEU A 142 7.84 -1.05 8.09
CA LEU A 142 8.24 -2.15 8.95
C LEU A 142 9.62 -2.67 8.53
N THR A 143 10.35 -3.21 9.51
CA THR A 143 11.50 -4.08 9.26
C THR A 143 11.27 -5.37 10.03
N VAL A 144 11.40 -6.49 9.32
CA VAL A 144 11.19 -7.80 9.92
C VAL A 144 12.38 -8.73 9.64
N ILE A 145 12.62 -9.66 10.56
CA ILE A 145 13.53 -10.79 10.37
C ILE A 145 12.66 -12.00 10.06
N ASN A 146 12.88 -12.61 8.91
CA ASN A 146 12.18 -13.80 8.45
C ASN A 146 12.75 -15.08 9.11
N PRO A 147 12.02 -16.21 9.09
CA PRO A 147 12.50 -17.47 9.67
C PRO A 147 13.82 -17.97 9.05
N ASP A 148 14.08 -17.67 7.79
CA ASP A 148 15.32 -17.98 7.07
C ASP A 148 16.46 -16.97 7.35
N MET A 149 16.27 -16.08 8.32
CA MET A 149 17.20 -15.03 8.71
C MET A 149 17.42 -13.93 7.67
N THR A 150 16.67 -13.91 6.58
CA THR A 150 16.61 -12.73 5.70
C THR A 150 15.90 -11.57 6.40
N ARG A 151 16.09 -10.36 5.90
CA ARG A 151 15.42 -9.16 6.42
C ARG A 151 14.54 -8.58 5.35
N SER A 152 13.26 -8.37 5.67
CA SER A 152 12.35 -7.62 4.81
C SER A 152 12.21 -6.19 5.34
N TYR A 153 12.39 -5.25 4.43
CA TYR A 153 12.13 -3.83 4.62
C TYR A 153 10.86 -3.51 3.85
N VAL A 154 9.84 -3.11 4.57
CA VAL A 154 8.48 -2.97 4.05
C VAL A 154 8.03 -1.52 4.17
N ALA A 155 7.34 -1.01 3.16
CA ALA A 155 6.66 0.27 3.22
C ALA A 155 5.28 0.12 2.56
N ILE A 156 4.25 0.64 3.23
CA ILE A 156 2.85 0.48 2.81
C ILE A 156 2.22 1.87 2.78
N TYR A 157 1.59 2.23 1.66
CA TYR A 157 0.95 3.53 1.47
C TYR A 157 -0.41 3.37 0.82
N LEU A 158 -1.32 4.26 1.15
CA LEU A 158 -2.60 4.39 0.46
C LEU A 158 -2.63 5.73 -0.29
N HIS A 159 -2.84 5.68 -1.61
CA HIS A 159 -2.89 6.86 -2.45
C HIS A 159 -3.88 6.69 -3.59
N GLU A 160 -4.83 7.61 -3.72
CA GLU A 160 -5.88 7.59 -4.75
C GLU A 160 -6.63 6.25 -4.84
N ASN A 161 -7.04 5.73 -3.67
CA ASN A 161 -7.72 4.44 -3.53
C ASN A 161 -6.91 3.24 -4.03
N ARG A 162 -5.57 3.35 -4.11
CA ARG A 162 -4.65 2.25 -4.37
C ARG A 162 -3.74 2.02 -3.18
N LEU A 163 -3.67 0.78 -2.73
CA LEU A 163 -2.75 0.36 -1.68
C LEU A 163 -1.46 -0.13 -2.32
N TYR A 164 -0.35 0.52 -2.00
CA TYR A 164 0.99 0.16 -2.45
C TYR A 164 1.74 -0.54 -1.34
N ILE A 165 2.19 -1.77 -1.56
CA ILE A 165 2.97 -2.56 -0.61
C ILE A 165 4.32 -2.84 -1.23
N LEU A 166 5.36 -2.16 -0.73
CA LEU A 166 6.74 -2.35 -1.14
C LEU A 166 7.42 -3.32 -0.18
N ASP A 167 8.04 -4.38 -0.68
CA ASP A 167 8.85 -5.31 0.10
C ASP A 167 10.22 -5.48 -0.57
N ALA A 168 11.26 -5.20 0.19
CA ALA A 168 12.64 -5.48 -0.18
C ALA A 168 13.24 -6.49 0.80
N THR A 169 13.28 -7.75 0.40
CA THR A 169 13.87 -8.84 1.19
C THR A 169 15.31 -9.09 0.78
N VAL A 170 16.23 -8.89 1.73
CA VAL A 170 17.67 -9.02 1.52
C VAL A 170 18.29 -10.05 2.47
N THR A 171 19.46 -10.55 2.13
CA THR A 171 20.20 -11.47 2.99
C THR A 171 20.57 -10.81 4.33
N ARG A 172 20.83 -11.63 5.36
CA ARG A 172 21.09 -11.18 6.73
C ARG A 172 22.15 -10.06 6.83
N ASN A 173 23.21 -10.16 6.05
CA ASN A 173 24.34 -9.24 6.14
C ASN A 173 24.36 -8.17 5.04
N ALA A 174 23.34 -8.15 4.15
CA ALA A 174 23.24 -7.12 3.13
C ALA A 174 22.90 -5.77 3.76
N PRO A 175 23.33 -4.63 3.19
CA PRO A 175 22.88 -3.32 3.62
C PRO A 175 21.37 -3.17 3.45
N ALA A 176 20.76 -2.26 4.22
CA ALA A 176 19.35 -1.93 4.05
C ALA A 176 19.11 -1.33 2.64
N PRO A 177 18.10 -1.81 1.90
CA PRO A 177 17.83 -1.36 0.52
C PRO A 177 17.04 -0.04 0.51
N ILE A 178 17.58 0.98 1.16
CA ILE A 178 16.91 2.28 1.38
C ILE A 178 16.51 2.93 0.06
N ALA A 179 17.38 2.84 -0.96
CA ALA A 179 17.14 3.45 -2.27
C ALA A 179 15.87 2.91 -2.95
N PHE A 180 15.54 1.62 -2.76
CA PHE A 180 14.31 1.04 -3.29
C PHE A 180 13.06 1.71 -2.70
N GLN A 181 12.95 1.75 -1.37
CA GLN A 181 11.76 2.29 -0.71
C GLN A 181 11.63 3.81 -0.85
N GLN A 182 12.76 4.53 -0.79
CA GLN A 182 12.76 6.00 -0.84
C GLN A 182 12.61 6.59 -2.23
N SER A 183 12.74 5.78 -3.28
CA SER A 183 12.57 6.23 -4.65
C SER A 183 11.12 6.14 -5.15
N LEU A 184 10.18 5.68 -4.34
CA LEU A 184 8.78 5.64 -4.75
C LEU A 184 8.26 7.06 -5.04
N GLU A 185 7.72 7.22 -6.21
CA GLU A 185 6.97 8.40 -6.64
C GLU A 185 5.56 7.99 -7.06
N PHE A 186 4.57 8.74 -6.62
CA PHE A 186 3.20 8.62 -7.14
C PHE A 186 3.06 9.47 -8.39
N LEU A 187 2.35 8.96 -9.39
CA LEU A 187 2.19 9.61 -10.68
C LEU A 187 0.73 10.03 -10.89
N ASP A 188 0.53 11.17 -11.55
CA ASP A 188 -0.77 11.53 -12.10
C ASP A 188 -1.08 10.75 -13.40
N ALA A 189 -2.26 10.98 -13.98
CA ALA A 189 -2.69 10.33 -15.21
C ALA A 189 -1.77 10.61 -16.42
N GLU A 190 -1.04 11.72 -16.39
CA GLU A 190 -0.07 12.12 -17.41
C GLU A 190 1.33 11.55 -17.14
N GLY A 191 1.51 10.81 -16.03
CA GLY A 191 2.79 10.20 -15.65
C GLY A 191 3.79 11.16 -15.03
N LYS A 192 3.31 12.30 -14.52
CA LYS A 192 4.13 13.27 -13.80
C LYS A 192 4.10 12.96 -12.31
N SER A 193 5.25 13.12 -11.64
CA SER A 193 5.36 12.93 -10.20
C SER A 193 4.48 13.92 -9.42
N VAL A 194 3.64 13.37 -8.53
CA VAL A 194 2.76 14.14 -7.66
C VAL A 194 3.50 14.50 -6.37
N ARG A 195 3.38 15.77 -5.96
CA ARG A 195 3.98 16.29 -4.73
C ARG A 195 2.97 17.14 -3.97
N TYR A 196 2.75 16.78 -2.70
CA TYR A 196 1.84 17.51 -1.82
C TYR A 196 2.56 18.60 -1.03
N ARG A 197 1.82 19.64 -0.60
CA ARG A 197 2.32 20.70 0.30
C ARG A 197 1.91 20.47 1.75
N THR A 198 0.91 19.62 1.96
CA THR A 198 0.39 19.18 3.26
C THR A 198 0.27 17.67 3.23
N TYR A 199 0.09 17.03 4.39
CA TYR A 199 -0.18 15.59 4.41
C TYR A 199 -1.39 15.25 3.55
N TYR A 200 -1.19 14.26 2.69
CA TYR A 200 -2.25 13.70 1.87
C TYR A 200 -3.06 12.71 2.69
N PHE A 201 -4.37 12.89 2.66
CA PHE A 201 -5.34 11.93 3.17
C PHE A 201 -6.19 11.47 1.98
N ASP A 202 -6.33 10.16 1.83
CA ASP A 202 -7.04 9.61 0.69
C ASP A 202 -8.50 10.09 0.67
N LYS A 203 -8.96 10.52 -0.49
CA LYS A 203 -10.35 10.88 -0.71
C LYS A 203 -11.11 9.61 -1.01
N LEU A 204 -11.85 9.13 -0.03
CA LEU A 204 -12.69 7.96 -0.21
C LEU A 204 -13.70 8.17 -1.34
N PRO A 205 -13.98 7.14 -2.15
CA PRO A 205 -15.00 7.21 -3.17
C PRO A 205 -16.35 7.60 -2.58
N GLU A 206 -17.11 8.47 -3.28
CA GLU A 206 -18.48 8.78 -2.89
C GLU A 206 -19.40 7.59 -3.22
N PRO A 207 -20.38 7.26 -2.34
CA PRO A 207 -21.35 6.20 -2.60
C PRO A 207 -22.14 6.45 -3.89
N LYS A 208 -22.10 5.52 -4.82
CA LYS A 208 -22.84 5.59 -6.10
C LYS A 208 -24.19 4.87 -6.03
N LEU A 209 -24.27 3.83 -5.18
CA LEU A 209 -25.50 3.06 -5.00
C LEU A 209 -26.41 3.76 -4.00
N GLY A 210 -27.62 4.16 -4.45
CA GLY A 210 -28.61 4.79 -3.59
C GLY A 210 -29.02 3.87 -2.44
N ARG A 211 -29.08 4.39 -1.21
CA ARG A 211 -29.65 3.68 -0.06
C ARG A 211 -31.10 3.25 -0.39
N ARG A 212 -31.32 1.97 -0.62
CA ARG A 212 -32.68 1.44 -0.58
C ARG A 212 -33.15 1.48 0.88
N GLY A 213 -34.08 2.41 1.20
CA GLY A 213 -34.84 2.37 2.45
C GLY A 213 -34.34 3.20 3.63
N ALA A 214 -33.37 4.08 3.48
CA ALA A 214 -33.17 5.13 4.48
C ALA A 214 -34.28 6.16 4.31
N GLY A 215 -35.31 6.09 5.15
CA GLY A 215 -36.30 7.17 5.26
C GLY A 215 -35.56 8.51 5.33
N GLN A 216 -36.11 9.51 4.63
CA GLN A 216 -35.60 10.88 4.59
C GLN A 216 -35.47 11.46 6.01
N GLY A 217 -34.39 11.10 6.70
CA GLY A 217 -33.86 11.91 7.76
C GLY A 217 -33.05 13.00 7.09
N THR A 218 -33.65 14.13 6.83
CA THR A 218 -32.93 15.36 6.56
C THR A 218 -32.02 15.64 7.75
N GLN A 219 -30.78 15.13 7.72
CA GLN A 219 -29.71 15.72 8.52
C GLN A 219 -29.47 17.10 7.87
N GLY A 220 -30.02 18.12 8.49
CA GLY A 220 -29.62 19.48 8.18
C GLY A 220 -28.12 19.65 8.36
N PRO A 221 -27.51 20.68 7.78
CA PRO A 221 -26.09 20.94 7.93
C PRO A 221 -25.68 20.80 9.40
N LEU A 222 -24.58 20.19 9.68
CA LEU A 222 -24.00 20.13 11.04
C LEU A 222 -23.96 21.56 11.59
N PRO A 223 -24.42 21.76 12.83
CA PRO A 223 -24.38 23.11 13.43
C PRO A 223 -22.93 23.59 13.44
N ASP A 224 -22.76 24.83 12.99
CA ASP A 224 -21.48 25.54 13.04
C ASP A 224 -20.97 25.50 14.51
N PRO A 225 -19.80 24.95 14.80
CA PRO A 225 -19.25 24.91 16.17
C PRO A 225 -19.03 26.29 16.79
N GLY A 226 -19.18 27.38 16.02
CA GLY A 226 -19.09 28.77 16.46
C GLY A 226 -20.44 29.49 16.67
N ALA A 227 -21.58 28.85 16.37
CA ALA A 227 -22.86 29.51 16.55
C ALA A 227 -23.32 29.52 18.04
N PRO A 228 -23.73 30.66 18.60
CA PRO A 228 -24.24 30.71 19.95
C PRO A 228 -25.50 29.85 20.10
N ALA A 229 -25.59 29.07 21.17
CA ALA A 229 -26.75 28.24 21.47
C ALA A 229 -28.01 29.08 21.56
N ASN A 230 -28.90 28.92 20.59
CA ASN A 230 -30.23 29.56 20.65
C ASN A 230 -31.01 28.92 21.80
N GLY A 231 -31.24 29.71 22.87
CA GLY A 231 -32.04 29.35 24.00
C GLY A 231 -33.47 29.03 23.59
N GLY A 232 -33.85 27.74 23.73
CA GLY A 232 -35.21 27.30 23.50
C GLY A 232 -36.20 28.01 24.43
N GLN A 233 -37.04 28.86 23.89
CA GLN A 233 -38.18 29.39 24.61
C GLN A 233 -39.20 28.29 24.84
N GLY A 234 -39.33 27.91 26.10
CA GLY A 234 -40.36 26.99 26.58
C GLY A 234 -41.77 27.60 26.40
N GLY A 235 -42.50 27.08 25.44
CA GLY A 235 -43.93 27.33 25.31
C GLY A 235 -44.72 26.62 26.41
N ARG A 236 -45.12 27.34 27.47
CA ARG A 236 -46.16 26.91 28.41
C ARG A 236 -47.49 26.96 27.70
N GLY A 237 -48.10 25.82 27.44
CA GLY A 237 -49.52 25.70 27.06
C GLY A 237 -50.34 25.31 28.28
N ALA A 238 -51.01 26.26 28.89
CA ALA A 238 -52.04 26.02 29.93
C ALA A 238 -53.37 25.64 29.23
N GLY A 239 -54.15 24.75 29.83
CA GLY A 239 -55.52 24.52 29.41
C GLY A 239 -56.15 23.26 29.98
N ALA A 240 -56.67 23.33 31.22
CA ALA A 240 -57.85 22.61 31.67
C ALA A 240 -59.03 23.60 31.59
N PRO A 241 -60.30 23.29 31.78
CA PRO A 241 -60.92 22.11 32.35
C PRO A 241 -62.27 21.69 31.70
N ARG A 242 -62.72 20.48 31.90
CA ARG A 242 -64.04 20.07 32.47
C ARG A 242 -64.24 18.59 32.22
#